data_33c1796ff52aa0420eaef4ffae2246e8
#
_entry.id   33c1796ff52aa0420eaef4ffae2246e8
#
_cell.length_a   1.000
_cell.length_b   1.000
_cell.length_c   1.000
_cell.angle_alpha   90.00
_cell.angle_beta   90.00
_cell.angle_gamma   90.00
#
_symmetry.space_group_name_H-M   'P 1'
#
loop_
_entity.id
_entity.type
_entity.pdbx_description
1 polymer ?
#
loop_
_entity_poly.entity_id
_entity_poly.type
_entity_poly.pdbx_seq_one_letter_code
_entity_poly.pdbx_strand_id
1 'polypeptide(L)'
;MSAKLTNRIWKSGAASALLILGGCSLAPDYQRPEASLPAALGLIAEEAENPLAAESLEKWWELFGDEELNRWVEKALIANGDLGEAAARIRESRALYGFEAAQLWPTLGVDGSATRTESADYAVSSGTDNPLNQFGLSGLLSYEVDLFNKLGDSRDAAQERLLSTSFAFYTLRNSLIAETVIAYYGLQSSVNQLALAKETIETRQQAVEFQQKRFDAGFSTELELQQSIAELADGKVRVPQFEELILTYQTSLLVLTGADPIAFWKRDEFSDDPRELPAPPSVELDLIPASLLERRPDILSAESALKATYESIGVAKAQRWPTLSLGALLGTSALEFGDLFTGPSKTWSVGAELTGPIFDFGRSKNRILAAEARQQEAFWIYQNTVREAFGEVSESILTLEQREDLVAARENQLKASSRLLDLAKEQYDEGFSEYIDYLDAERQSFEAELTLEESRLRRLSAAVNLFKALGGGWTGALDASALEPFEPVGDEDDQ
;
A
#
# COMPACT_ATOMS: atom_id res chain seq x y z
N MET A 1 -7.68 -48.71 55.37
CA MET A 1 -7.61 -47.18 55.39
C MET A 1 -6.53 -46.61 54.50
N SER A 2 -5.85 -47.39 53.67
CA SER A 2 -4.67 -46.92 52.86
C SER A 2 -5.00 -46.48 51.41
N ALA A 3 -6.09 -46.92 50.79
CA ALA A 3 -6.40 -46.65 49.37
C ALA A 3 -7.11 -45.28 49.08
N LYS A 4 -7.60 -44.58 50.12
CA LYS A 4 -8.25 -43.27 49.97
C LYS A 4 -7.31 -42.08 50.07
N LEU A 5 -6.09 -42.22 50.60
CA LEU A 5 -5.10 -41.17 50.72
C LEU A 5 -4.30 -40.95 49.40
N THR A 6 -4.01 -42.04 48.70
CA THR A 6 -3.25 -41.95 47.41
C THR A 6 -4.04 -41.26 46.30
N ASN A 7 -5.36 -41.39 46.26
CA ASN A 7 -6.22 -40.77 45.25
C ASN A 7 -6.47 -39.25 45.46
N ARG A 8 -6.21 -38.72 46.66
CA ARG A 8 -6.31 -37.29 46.98
C ARG A 8 -5.01 -36.54 46.63
N ILE A 9 -3.85 -37.15 46.77
CA ILE A 9 -2.56 -36.55 46.45
C ILE A 9 -2.40 -36.46 44.93
N TRP A 10 -2.89 -37.43 44.16
CA TRP A 10 -2.86 -37.39 42.68
C TRP A 10 -3.81 -36.32 42.11
N LYS A 11 -5.00 -36.13 42.71
CA LYS A 11 -5.92 -35.07 42.26
C LYS A 11 -5.44 -33.65 42.60
N SER A 12 -4.74 -33.48 43.72
CA SER A 12 -4.15 -32.17 44.09
C SER A 12 -2.90 -31.87 43.28
N GLY A 13 -2.09 -32.84 42.92
CA GLY A 13 -0.91 -32.69 42.06
C GLY A 13 -1.29 -32.37 40.61
N ALA A 14 -2.32 -32.98 40.07
CA ALA A 14 -2.82 -32.69 38.73
C ALA A 14 -3.46 -31.31 38.62
N ALA A 15 -4.18 -30.84 39.66
CA ALA A 15 -4.76 -29.47 39.68
C ALA A 15 -3.71 -28.36 39.83
N SER A 16 -2.61 -28.63 40.58
CA SER A 16 -1.48 -27.66 40.71
C SER A 16 -0.60 -27.62 39.46
N ALA A 17 -0.50 -28.74 38.72
CA ALA A 17 0.23 -28.75 37.44
C ALA A 17 -0.50 -27.99 36.31
N LEU A 18 -1.82 -27.90 36.35
CA LEU A 18 -2.62 -27.13 35.37
C LEU A 18 -2.53 -25.60 35.57
N LEU A 19 -2.13 -25.14 36.74
CA LEU A 19 -1.98 -23.68 37.01
C LEU A 19 -0.63 -23.07 36.60
N ILE A 20 0.33 -23.90 36.16
CA ILE A 20 1.67 -23.46 35.70
C ILE A 20 1.73 -23.31 34.15
N LEU A 21 0.65 -23.57 33.44
CA LEU A 21 0.58 -23.53 31.96
C LEU A 21 0.37 -22.14 31.36
N GLY A 22 0.42 -21.08 32.17
CA GLY A 22 0.61 -19.73 31.63
C GLY A 22 2.06 -19.54 31.25
N GLY A 23 2.46 -19.88 30.04
CA GLY A 23 3.81 -19.63 29.53
C GLY A 23 4.18 -18.15 29.74
N CYS A 24 5.28 -17.87 30.43
CA CYS A 24 5.81 -16.51 30.55
C CYS A 24 6.46 -16.15 29.23
N SER A 25 5.88 -15.20 28.47
CA SER A 25 6.54 -14.63 27.30
C SER A 25 7.90 -14.06 27.70
N LEU A 26 8.91 -14.28 26.86
CA LEU A 26 10.24 -13.70 26.97
C LEU A 26 10.42 -12.49 26.04
N ALA A 27 9.37 -12.10 25.31
CA ALA A 27 9.34 -10.89 24.50
C ALA A 27 9.49 -9.65 25.42
N PRO A 28 10.23 -8.64 25.02
CA PRO A 28 10.23 -7.36 25.73
C PRO A 28 8.87 -6.68 25.59
N ASP A 29 8.42 -5.98 26.63
CA ASP A 29 7.20 -5.17 26.58
C ASP A 29 7.35 -4.07 25.52
N TYR A 30 6.40 -4.03 24.58
CA TYR A 30 6.36 -2.95 23.60
C TYR A 30 5.93 -1.64 24.28
N GLN A 31 6.73 -0.61 24.09
CA GLN A 31 6.36 0.75 24.42
C GLN A 31 6.46 1.57 23.14
N ARG A 32 5.37 2.26 22.80
CA ARG A 32 5.36 3.13 21.63
C ARG A 32 6.48 4.16 21.76
N PRO A 33 7.43 4.22 20.82
CA PRO A 33 8.49 5.21 20.87
C PRO A 33 7.88 6.62 20.81
N GLU A 34 8.27 7.49 21.74
CA GLU A 34 7.91 8.89 21.65
C GLU A 34 8.51 9.47 20.36
N ALA A 35 7.65 9.81 19.41
CA ALA A 35 8.06 10.64 18.32
C ALA A 35 8.30 12.03 18.91
N SER A 36 9.54 12.52 18.89
CA SER A 36 9.86 13.90 19.26
C SER A 36 9.33 14.86 18.19
N LEU A 37 8.01 14.80 17.95
CA LEU A 37 7.31 15.76 17.10
C LEU A 37 7.19 17.06 17.89
N PRO A 38 7.42 18.24 17.26
CA PRO A 38 7.08 19.50 17.90
C PRO A 38 5.59 19.47 18.26
N ALA A 39 5.26 19.82 19.47
CA ALA A 39 3.89 19.84 20.00
C ALA A 39 2.95 20.76 19.21
N ALA A 40 3.46 21.62 18.37
CA ALA A 40 2.75 22.41 17.38
C ALA A 40 3.68 22.68 16.18
N LEU A 41 3.28 22.35 14.97
CA LEU A 41 3.48 23.23 13.83
C LEU A 41 2.78 24.53 14.24
N GLY A 42 3.38 25.69 14.12
CA GLY A 42 2.77 26.97 14.54
C GLY A 42 1.42 27.29 13.88
N LEU A 43 0.85 26.36 13.12
CA LEU A 43 -0.43 26.33 12.41
C LEU A 43 -1.37 25.21 12.94
N ILE A 44 -0.94 24.35 13.89
CA ILE A 44 -1.76 23.25 14.41
C ILE A 44 -2.21 23.63 15.81
N ALA A 45 -3.48 24.01 15.96
CA ALA A 45 -4.08 24.31 17.25
C ALA A 45 -4.23 23.02 18.08
N GLU A 46 -3.85 23.07 19.36
CA GLU A 46 -3.98 21.96 20.32
C GLU A 46 -5.45 21.54 20.59
N GLU A 47 -6.43 22.38 20.23
CA GLU A 47 -7.87 22.16 20.44
C GLU A 47 -8.67 22.63 19.22
N ALA A 48 -8.65 21.87 18.13
CA ALA A 48 -9.61 22.06 17.06
C ALA A 48 -10.93 21.39 17.46
N GLU A 49 -11.96 22.20 17.75
CA GLU A 49 -13.31 21.70 18.07
C GLU A 49 -14.01 21.01 16.89
N ASN A 50 -13.44 21.07 15.67
CA ASN A 50 -14.02 20.43 14.49
C ASN A 50 -12.93 19.94 13.52
N PRO A 51 -12.24 18.80 13.81
CA PRO A 51 -11.37 18.21 12.82
C PRO A 51 -12.18 17.89 11.58
N LEU A 52 -11.59 18.03 10.39
CA LEU A 52 -12.13 17.43 9.15
C LEU A 52 -12.70 16.05 9.53
N ALA A 53 -14.03 15.91 9.45
CA ALA A 53 -14.68 14.69 9.92
C ALA A 53 -13.99 13.51 9.26
N ALA A 54 -13.63 12.48 10.03
CA ALA A 54 -12.91 11.32 9.51
C ALA A 54 -13.63 10.71 8.28
N GLU A 55 -14.96 10.84 8.25
CA GLU A 55 -15.81 10.45 7.12
C GLU A 55 -15.53 11.28 5.86
N SER A 56 -15.23 12.58 5.98
CA SER A 56 -14.88 13.45 4.84
C SER A 56 -13.53 13.10 4.23
N LEU A 57 -12.60 12.51 5.00
CA LEU A 57 -11.31 12.07 4.50
C LEU A 57 -11.38 10.69 3.85
N GLU A 58 -12.38 9.87 4.14
CA GLU A 58 -12.51 8.53 3.55
C GLU A 58 -12.68 8.59 2.04
N LYS A 59 -13.53 9.51 1.56
CA LYS A 59 -13.82 9.71 0.14
C LYS A 59 -13.55 11.16 -0.29
N TRP A 60 -12.39 11.66 0.06
CA TRP A 60 -12.01 13.06 -0.16
C TRP A 60 -12.13 13.52 -1.62
N TRP A 61 -12.01 12.63 -2.59
CA TRP A 61 -12.16 12.96 -4.01
C TRP A 61 -13.60 13.36 -4.40
N GLU A 62 -14.60 12.92 -3.64
CA GLU A 62 -16.00 13.35 -3.85
C GLU A 62 -16.21 14.83 -3.54
N LEU A 63 -15.32 15.44 -2.72
CA LEU A 63 -15.36 16.87 -2.39
C LEU A 63 -15.12 17.78 -3.61
N PHE A 64 -14.52 17.27 -4.68
CA PHE A 64 -14.34 18.00 -5.93
C PHE A 64 -15.66 18.17 -6.71
N GLY A 65 -16.71 17.44 -6.37
CA GLY A 65 -18.05 17.57 -6.99
C GLY A 65 -18.12 17.10 -8.44
N ASP A 66 -17.17 16.28 -8.88
CA ASP A 66 -17.07 15.76 -10.26
C ASP A 66 -17.46 14.27 -10.31
N GLU A 67 -18.66 13.99 -10.87
CA GLU A 67 -19.17 12.62 -10.98
C GLU A 67 -18.34 11.76 -11.95
N GLU A 68 -17.69 12.36 -12.94
CA GLU A 68 -16.83 11.62 -13.86
C GLU A 68 -15.54 11.21 -13.20
N LEU A 69 -14.94 12.09 -12.40
CA LEU A 69 -13.83 11.77 -11.53
C LEU A 69 -14.16 10.60 -10.59
N ASN A 70 -15.32 10.66 -9.93
CA ASN A 70 -15.75 9.61 -9.01
C ASN A 70 -15.81 8.25 -9.70
N ARG A 71 -16.34 8.18 -10.94
CA ARG A 71 -16.36 6.95 -11.74
C ARG A 71 -14.95 6.42 -12.06
N TRP A 72 -14.01 7.31 -12.38
CA TRP A 72 -12.63 6.91 -12.66
C TRP A 72 -11.95 6.34 -11.40
N VAL A 73 -12.11 6.99 -10.26
CA VAL A 73 -11.57 6.50 -8.97
C VAL A 73 -12.20 5.16 -8.58
N GLU A 74 -13.52 5.01 -8.67
CA GLU A 74 -14.20 3.74 -8.38
C GLU A 74 -13.71 2.61 -9.29
N LYS A 75 -13.57 2.88 -10.59
CA LYS A 75 -13.04 1.92 -11.57
C LYS A 75 -11.61 1.51 -11.21
N ALA A 76 -10.76 2.45 -10.82
CA ALA A 76 -9.40 2.17 -10.38
C ALA A 76 -9.39 1.31 -9.11
N LEU A 77 -10.20 1.63 -8.12
CA LEU A 77 -10.28 0.86 -6.86
C LEU A 77 -10.77 -0.58 -7.05
N ILE A 78 -11.59 -0.85 -8.07
CA ILE A 78 -12.13 -2.18 -8.35
C ILE A 78 -11.17 -3.02 -9.20
N ALA A 79 -10.52 -2.43 -10.20
CA ALA A 79 -9.86 -3.18 -11.26
C ALA A 79 -8.33 -3.01 -11.31
N ASN A 80 -7.74 -2.19 -10.43
CA ASN A 80 -6.29 -1.98 -10.41
C ASN A 80 -5.54 -3.26 -10.03
N GLY A 81 -4.53 -3.63 -10.84
CA GLY A 81 -3.73 -4.83 -10.64
C GLY A 81 -2.86 -4.80 -9.37
N ASP A 82 -2.32 -3.64 -9.00
CA ASP A 82 -1.48 -3.50 -7.82
C ASP A 82 -2.29 -3.67 -6.52
N LEU A 83 -3.55 -3.20 -6.50
CA LEU A 83 -4.48 -3.49 -5.40
C LEU A 83 -4.82 -4.97 -5.33
N GLY A 84 -5.00 -5.62 -6.48
CA GLY A 84 -5.19 -7.07 -6.56
C GLY A 84 -4.00 -7.85 -6.00
N GLU A 85 -2.77 -7.44 -6.33
CA GLU A 85 -1.55 -8.00 -5.77
C GLU A 85 -1.46 -7.78 -4.26
N ALA A 86 -1.71 -6.56 -3.79
CA ALA A 86 -1.68 -6.24 -2.36
C ALA A 86 -2.74 -7.03 -1.56
N ALA A 87 -3.94 -7.22 -2.12
CA ALA A 87 -4.97 -8.09 -1.53
C ALA A 87 -4.53 -9.56 -1.48
N ALA A 88 -3.77 -10.05 -2.47
CA ALA A 88 -3.19 -11.39 -2.42
C ALA A 88 -2.12 -11.52 -1.32
N ARG A 89 -1.29 -10.50 -1.11
CA ARG A 89 -0.32 -10.44 0.00
C ARG A 89 -1.00 -10.46 1.38
N ILE A 90 -2.15 -9.81 1.55
CA ILE A 90 -2.94 -9.92 2.78
C ILE A 90 -3.41 -11.37 2.99
N ARG A 91 -3.92 -12.03 1.94
CA ARG A 91 -4.33 -13.46 2.04
C ARG A 91 -3.16 -14.37 2.40
N GLU A 92 -1.98 -14.15 1.83
CA GLU A 92 -0.76 -14.87 2.20
C GLU A 92 -0.40 -14.64 3.67
N SER A 93 -0.32 -13.39 4.13
CA SER A 93 0.00 -13.05 5.53
C SER A 93 -1.01 -13.65 6.51
N ARG A 94 -2.30 -13.66 6.14
CA ARG A 94 -3.37 -14.29 6.92
C ARG A 94 -3.19 -15.81 7.00
N ALA A 95 -2.83 -16.46 5.91
CA ALA A 95 -2.55 -17.88 5.90
C ALA A 95 -1.32 -18.23 6.77
N LEU A 96 -0.28 -17.41 6.74
CA LEU A 96 0.90 -17.55 7.61
C LEU A 96 0.54 -17.35 9.08
N TYR A 97 -0.29 -16.37 9.42
CA TYR A 97 -0.82 -16.23 10.78
C TYR A 97 -1.60 -17.48 11.22
N GLY A 98 -2.49 -17.98 10.36
CA GLY A 98 -3.22 -19.22 10.63
C GLY A 98 -2.30 -20.42 10.79
N PHE A 99 -1.23 -20.52 10.03
CA PHE A 99 -0.20 -21.56 10.16
C PHE A 99 0.48 -21.49 11.53
N GLU A 100 0.94 -20.31 11.96
CA GLU A 100 1.57 -20.14 13.27
C GLU A 100 0.58 -20.39 14.43
N ALA A 101 -0.68 -19.97 14.29
CA ALA A 101 -1.74 -20.24 15.26
C ALA A 101 -2.04 -21.74 15.37
N ALA A 102 -1.98 -22.48 14.28
CA ALA A 102 -2.19 -23.91 14.26
C ALA A 102 -1.10 -24.69 15.00
N GLN A 103 0.12 -24.16 15.10
CA GLN A 103 1.21 -24.81 15.85
C GLN A 103 0.96 -24.88 17.37
N LEU A 104 0.04 -24.09 17.89
CA LEU A 104 -0.40 -24.15 19.29
C LEU A 104 -1.26 -25.38 19.58
N TRP A 105 -1.70 -26.12 18.57
CA TRP A 105 -2.56 -27.30 18.70
C TRP A 105 -1.81 -28.59 18.40
N PRO A 106 -2.24 -29.71 18.99
CA PRO A 106 -1.67 -31.03 18.67
C PRO A 106 -1.87 -31.38 17.20
N THR A 107 -0.86 -32.00 16.59
CA THR A 107 -0.97 -32.59 15.25
C THR A 107 -1.27 -34.05 15.31
N LEU A 108 -2.18 -34.53 14.47
CA LEU A 108 -2.50 -35.92 14.28
C LEU A 108 -2.05 -36.35 12.88
N GLY A 109 -1.12 -37.29 12.85
CA GLY A 109 -0.59 -37.85 11.61
C GLY A 109 -0.87 -39.34 11.49
N VAL A 110 -0.65 -39.89 10.29
CA VAL A 110 -0.61 -41.33 10.05
C VAL A 110 0.74 -41.68 9.44
N ASP A 111 1.33 -42.77 9.91
CA ASP A 111 2.57 -43.33 9.38
C ASP A 111 2.32 -44.75 8.91
N GLY A 112 2.75 -45.07 7.69
CA GLY A 112 2.73 -46.42 7.12
C GLY A 112 4.12 -46.82 6.68
N SER A 113 4.65 -47.93 7.19
CA SER A 113 5.99 -48.39 6.86
C SER A 113 6.00 -49.85 6.41
N ALA A 114 6.84 -50.17 5.44
CA ALA A 114 7.18 -51.49 5.01
C ALA A 114 8.69 -51.55 4.78
N THR A 115 9.39 -52.25 5.64
CA THR A 115 10.86 -52.36 5.57
C THR A 115 11.31 -53.79 5.44
N ARG A 116 12.35 -54.04 4.67
CA ARG A 116 13.08 -55.27 4.62
C ARG A 116 14.56 -54.98 4.87
N THR A 117 15.05 -55.51 6.01
CA THR A 117 16.42 -55.20 6.47
C THR A 117 17.24 -56.47 6.54
N GLU A 118 18.38 -56.50 5.90
CA GLU A 118 19.39 -57.53 6.07
C GLU A 118 20.47 -56.96 6.98
N SER A 119 20.68 -57.59 8.10
CA SER A 119 21.74 -57.22 9.06
C SER A 119 22.98 -58.09 8.85
N ALA A 120 24.17 -57.54 9.18
CA ALA A 120 25.41 -58.32 9.12
C ALA A 120 25.30 -59.54 10.03
N ASP A 121 25.82 -60.69 9.59
CA ASP A 121 25.70 -61.99 10.30
C ASP A 121 26.17 -61.93 11.76
N TYR A 122 27.19 -61.10 12.04
CA TYR A 122 27.69 -60.88 13.41
C TYR A 122 26.75 -60.11 14.35
N ALA A 123 25.74 -59.44 13.76
CA ALA A 123 24.74 -58.62 14.51
C ALA A 123 23.40 -59.33 14.66
N VAL A 124 23.21 -60.50 14.07
CA VAL A 124 21.97 -61.25 14.10
C VAL A 124 22.06 -62.32 15.19
N SER A 125 21.08 -62.34 16.10
CA SER A 125 20.96 -63.40 17.11
C SER A 125 20.55 -64.72 16.45
N SER A 126 21.09 -65.84 16.95
CA SER A 126 20.73 -67.18 16.46
C SER A 126 19.21 -67.42 16.57
N GLY A 127 18.60 -67.71 15.41
CA GLY A 127 17.14 -67.94 15.31
C GLY A 127 16.31 -66.75 14.87
N THR A 128 16.91 -65.64 14.47
CA THR A 128 16.22 -64.52 13.89
C THR A 128 16.32 -64.60 12.34
N ASP A 129 15.19 -64.37 11.65
CA ASP A 129 15.17 -64.30 10.18
C ASP A 129 16.04 -63.17 9.67
N ASN A 130 16.91 -63.45 8.69
CA ASN A 130 17.74 -62.43 8.02
C ASN A 130 17.74 -62.72 6.53
N PRO A 131 17.13 -61.83 5.70
CA PRO A 131 16.57 -60.51 6.00
C PRO A 131 15.22 -60.54 6.74
N LEU A 132 14.98 -59.55 7.62
CA LEU A 132 13.78 -59.34 8.38
C LEU A 132 12.80 -58.41 7.62
N ASN A 133 11.56 -58.78 7.48
CA ASN A 133 10.49 -57.87 7.04
C ASN A 133 9.83 -57.23 8.27
N GLN A 134 9.42 -55.97 8.15
CA GLN A 134 8.62 -55.28 9.16
C GLN A 134 7.57 -54.40 8.47
N PHE A 135 6.31 -54.58 8.83
CA PHE A 135 5.20 -53.78 8.37
C PHE A 135 4.63 -53.02 9.55
N GLY A 136 4.27 -51.74 9.36
CA GLY A 136 3.68 -50.90 10.40
C GLY A 136 2.65 -49.95 9.84
N LEU A 137 1.59 -49.73 10.63
CA LEU A 137 0.62 -48.67 10.39
C LEU A 137 0.26 -48.04 11.72
N SER A 138 0.45 -46.75 11.89
CA SER A 138 0.21 -46.04 13.15
C SER A 138 -0.37 -44.66 12.97
N GLY A 139 -1.26 -44.26 13.89
CA GLY A 139 -1.62 -42.89 14.15
C GLY A 139 -0.66 -42.27 15.15
N LEU A 140 -0.19 -41.05 14.85
CA LEU A 140 0.76 -40.30 15.63
C LEU A 140 0.12 -39.02 16.14
N LEU A 141 0.15 -38.77 17.46
CA LEU A 141 -0.18 -37.48 18.05
C LEU A 141 1.11 -36.80 18.50
N SER A 142 1.34 -35.58 18.09
CA SER A 142 2.48 -34.77 18.53
C SER A 142 2.01 -33.39 18.99
N TYR A 143 2.50 -32.96 20.14
CA TYR A 143 2.20 -31.64 20.72
C TYR A 143 3.42 -31.08 21.44
N GLU A 144 3.81 -29.84 21.05
CA GLU A 144 4.82 -29.07 21.76
C GLU A 144 4.16 -28.23 22.84
N VAL A 145 4.56 -28.42 24.10
CA VAL A 145 4.06 -27.62 25.23
C VAL A 145 4.82 -26.30 25.25
N ASP A 146 4.13 -25.21 25.05
CA ASP A 146 4.73 -23.87 24.96
C ASP A 146 5.05 -23.28 26.35
N LEU A 147 6.14 -23.77 26.96
CA LEU A 147 6.56 -23.37 28.31
C LEU A 147 7.08 -21.93 28.39
N PHE A 148 7.65 -21.43 27.31
CA PHE A 148 8.32 -20.13 27.23
C PHE A 148 7.68 -19.20 26.20
N ASN A 149 6.44 -19.47 25.85
CA ASN A 149 5.65 -18.73 24.87
C ASN A 149 6.31 -18.58 23.48
N LYS A 150 7.16 -19.55 23.09
CA LYS A 150 7.82 -19.53 21.76
C LYS A 150 6.81 -19.52 20.61
N LEU A 151 5.80 -20.42 20.71
CA LEU A 151 4.76 -20.57 19.70
C LEU A 151 3.76 -19.41 19.77
N GLY A 152 3.43 -18.95 20.99
CA GLY A 152 2.62 -17.77 21.22
C GLY A 152 3.26 -16.52 20.63
N ASP A 153 4.52 -16.23 20.95
CA ASP A 153 5.26 -15.08 20.40
C ASP A 153 5.40 -15.18 18.85
N SER A 154 5.54 -16.42 18.29
CA SER A 154 5.57 -16.62 16.83
C SER A 154 4.25 -16.27 16.17
N ARG A 155 3.11 -16.71 16.75
CA ARG A 155 1.77 -16.35 16.31
C ARG A 155 1.54 -14.84 16.38
N ASP A 156 1.93 -14.19 17.50
CA ASP A 156 1.73 -12.76 17.72
C ASP A 156 2.61 -11.93 16.76
N ALA A 157 3.84 -12.38 16.49
CA ALA A 157 4.67 -11.80 15.43
C ALA A 157 4.02 -11.91 14.04
N ALA A 158 3.39 -13.04 13.72
CA ALA A 158 2.70 -13.24 12.46
C ALA A 158 1.42 -12.38 12.36
N GLN A 159 0.70 -12.21 13.47
CA GLN A 159 -0.46 -11.31 13.55
C GLN A 159 -0.06 -9.86 13.28
N GLU A 160 1.00 -9.36 13.90
CA GLU A 160 1.49 -7.99 13.68
C GLU A 160 1.99 -7.80 12.24
N ARG A 161 2.58 -8.83 11.60
CA ARG A 161 2.92 -8.78 10.17
C ARG A 161 1.69 -8.72 9.27
N LEU A 162 0.61 -9.45 9.61
CA LEU A 162 -0.67 -9.34 8.90
C LEU A 162 -1.25 -7.93 9.01
N LEU A 163 -1.21 -7.32 10.20
CA LEU A 163 -1.63 -5.92 10.40
C LEU A 163 -0.79 -4.96 9.56
N SER A 164 0.53 -5.09 9.60
CA SER A 164 1.44 -4.28 8.77
C SER A 164 1.12 -4.38 7.29
N THR A 165 0.92 -5.59 6.76
CA THR A 165 0.55 -5.83 5.35
C THR A 165 -0.82 -5.21 5.03
N SER A 166 -1.77 -5.30 5.95
CA SER A 166 -3.10 -4.72 5.77
C SER A 166 -3.06 -3.18 5.72
N PHE A 167 -2.27 -2.54 6.57
CA PHE A 167 -2.07 -1.09 6.52
C PHE A 167 -1.31 -0.64 5.26
N ALA A 168 -0.34 -1.42 4.80
CA ALA A 168 0.36 -1.15 3.54
C ALA A 168 -0.60 -1.16 2.33
N PHE A 169 -1.63 -2.01 2.33
CA PHE A 169 -2.69 -1.98 1.32
C PHE A 169 -3.42 -0.63 1.29
N TYR A 170 -3.77 -0.06 2.46
CA TYR A 170 -4.44 1.24 2.52
C TYR A 170 -3.52 2.39 2.11
N THR A 171 -2.21 2.28 2.36
CA THR A 171 -1.22 3.23 1.84
C THR A 171 -1.19 3.22 0.31
N LEU A 172 -1.17 2.04 -0.30
CA LEU A 172 -1.22 1.88 -1.75
C LEU A 172 -2.54 2.41 -2.32
N ARG A 173 -3.67 2.07 -1.69
CA ARG A 173 -5.00 2.53 -2.08
C ARG A 173 -5.08 4.07 -2.11
N ASN A 174 -4.56 4.74 -1.08
CA ASN A 174 -4.54 6.20 -1.01
C ASN A 174 -3.66 6.80 -2.14
N SER A 175 -2.52 6.21 -2.42
CA SER A 175 -1.66 6.64 -3.53
C SER A 175 -2.35 6.47 -4.88
N LEU A 176 -3.02 5.33 -5.11
CA LEU A 176 -3.78 5.06 -6.34
C LEU A 176 -4.89 6.09 -6.57
N ILE A 177 -5.65 6.44 -5.52
CA ILE A 177 -6.67 7.48 -5.59
C ILE A 177 -6.04 8.81 -6.02
N ALA A 178 -4.97 9.23 -5.35
CA ALA A 178 -4.29 10.49 -5.66
C ALA A 178 -3.75 10.53 -7.10
N GLU A 179 -3.12 9.46 -7.57
CA GLU A 179 -2.60 9.33 -8.94
C GLU A 179 -3.74 9.37 -9.96
N THR A 180 -4.86 8.71 -9.69
CA THR A 180 -6.03 8.73 -10.56
C THR A 180 -6.63 10.13 -10.69
N VAL A 181 -6.77 10.86 -9.58
CA VAL A 181 -7.27 12.25 -9.57
C VAL A 181 -6.33 13.18 -10.35
N ILE A 182 -5.01 13.07 -10.12
CA ILE A 182 -4.00 13.88 -10.83
C ILE A 182 -4.01 13.57 -12.33
N ALA A 183 -4.10 12.29 -12.71
CA ALA A 183 -4.15 11.89 -14.12
C ALA A 183 -5.42 12.39 -14.82
N TYR A 184 -6.56 12.33 -14.14
CA TYR A 184 -7.84 12.83 -14.67
C TYR A 184 -7.80 14.34 -14.91
N TYR A 185 -7.40 15.14 -13.94
CA TYR A 185 -7.30 16.59 -14.12
C TYR A 185 -6.15 16.99 -15.03
N GLY A 186 -5.08 16.20 -15.09
CA GLY A 186 -4.00 16.35 -16.06
C GLY A 186 -4.50 16.18 -17.50
N LEU A 187 -5.34 15.18 -17.74
CA LEU A 187 -6.01 14.99 -19.03
C LEU A 187 -6.88 16.21 -19.37
N GLN A 188 -7.75 16.63 -18.44
CA GLN A 188 -8.65 17.77 -18.65
C GLN A 188 -7.89 19.06 -18.96
N SER A 189 -6.82 19.35 -18.21
CA SER A 189 -5.95 20.50 -18.47
C SER A 189 -5.30 20.44 -19.86
N SER A 190 -4.84 19.25 -20.27
CA SER A 190 -4.23 19.08 -21.61
C SER A 190 -5.23 19.27 -22.75
N VAL A 191 -6.49 18.81 -22.55
CA VAL A 191 -7.60 19.06 -23.51
C VAL A 191 -7.89 20.56 -23.60
N ASN A 192 -7.93 21.30 -22.49
CA ASN A 192 -8.11 22.75 -22.49
C ASN A 192 -6.99 23.48 -23.23
N GLN A 193 -5.72 23.09 -22.97
CA GLN A 193 -4.56 23.68 -23.65
C GLN A 193 -4.57 23.39 -25.16
N LEU A 194 -4.99 22.18 -25.56
CA LEU A 194 -5.15 21.84 -26.97
C LEU A 194 -6.24 22.69 -27.65
N ALA A 195 -7.38 22.89 -26.99
CA ALA A 195 -8.48 23.70 -27.49
C ALA A 195 -8.01 25.15 -27.68
N LEU A 196 -7.33 25.73 -26.68
CA LEU A 196 -6.75 27.07 -26.74
C LEU A 196 -5.74 27.22 -27.89
N ALA A 197 -4.85 26.23 -28.06
CA ALA A 197 -3.90 26.23 -29.17
C ALA A 197 -4.59 26.18 -30.54
N LYS A 198 -5.64 25.38 -30.70
CA LYS A 198 -6.42 25.31 -31.94
C LYS A 198 -7.14 26.62 -32.26
N GLU A 199 -7.73 27.28 -31.25
CA GLU A 199 -8.36 28.59 -31.40
C GLU A 199 -7.33 29.68 -31.81
N THR A 200 -6.14 29.68 -31.17
CA THR A 200 -5.05 30.59 -31.52
C THR A 200 -4.53 30.34 -32.95
N ILE A 201 -4.43 29.08 -33.39
CA ILE A 201 -4.04 28.76 -34.78
C ILE A 201 -5.06 29.30 -35.78
N GLU A 202 -6.35 29.19 -35.50
CA GLU A 202 -7.40 29.72 -36.38
C GLU A 202 -7.25 31.25 -36.51
N THR A 203 -7.07 31.97 -35.41
CA THR A 203 -6.84 33.41 -35.38
C THR A 203 -5.55 33.79 -36.16
N ARG A 204 -4.45 33.07 -35.92
CA ARG A 204 -3.19 33.29 -36.64
C ARG A 204 -3.27 32.97 -38.13
N GLN A 205 -4.06 31.97 -38.54
CA GLN A 205 -4.31 31.64 -39.93
C GLN A 205 -5.03 32.82 -40.63
N GLN A 206 -6.06 33.38 -39.99
CA GLN A 206 -6.76 34.57 -40.49
C GLN A 206 -5.81 35.79 -40.60
N ALA A 207 -4.92 35.95 -39.64
CA ALA A 207 -3.91 37.02 -39.67
C ALA A 207 -2.93 36.87 -40.86
N VAL A 208 -2.46 35.65 -41.15
CA VAL A 208 -1.62 35.35 -42.32
C VAL A 208 -2.35 35.69 -43.61
N GLU A 209 -3.59 35.28 -43.77
CA GLU A 209 -4.41 35.56 -44.96
C GLU A 209 -4.64 37.08 -45.16
N PHE A 210 -4.82 37.79 -44.04
CA PHE A 210 -4.96 39.26 -44.09
C PHE A 210 -3.67 39.94 -44.49
N GLN A 211 -2.51 39.55 -43.89
CA GLN A 211 -1.19 40.11 -44.24
C GLN A 211 -0.78 39.77 -45.67
N GLN A 212 -1.10 38.60 -46.20
CA GLN A 212 -0.87 38.22 -47.58
C GLN A 212 -1.61 39.17 -48.54
N LYS A 213 -2.87 39.47 -48.29
CA LYS A 213 -3.67 40.40 -49.10
C LYS A 213 -3.11 41.81 -49.06
N ARG A 214 -2.63 42.29 -47.91
CA ARG A 214 -2.00 43.59 -47.74
C ARG A 214 -0.66 43.67 -48.49
N PHE A 215 0.14 42.61 -48.43
CA PHE A 215 1.40 42.52 -49.14
C PHE A 215 1.19 42.55 -50.66
N ASP A 216 0.26 41.77 -51.20
CA ASP A 216 -0.09 41.71 -52.60
C ASP A 216 -0.58 43.05 -53.11
N ALA A 217 -1.26 43.84 -52.27
CA ALA A 217 -1.74 45.17 -52.56
C ALA A 217 -0.69 46.29 -52.33
N GLY A 218 0.51 45.94 -51.82
CA GLY A 218 1.61 46.89 -51.52
C GLY A 218 1.41 47.71 -50.25
N PHE A 219 0.52 47.29 -49.33
CA PHE A 219 0.25 47.96 -48.04
C PHE A 219 0.94 47.34 -46.84
N SER A 220 1.73 46.27 -47.04
CA SER A 220 2.49 45.56 -46.00
C SER A 220 3.87 45.20 -46.54
N THR A 221 4.82 45.00 -45.65
CA THR A 221 6.17 44.55 -45.99
C THR A 221 6.26 43.01 -46.00
N GLU A 222 7.26 42.46 -46.72
CA GLU A 222 7.54 41.04 -46.66
C GLU A 222 7.88 40.57 -45.23
N LEU A 223 8.48 41.44 -44.41
CA LEU A 223 8.82 41.19 -43.03
C LEU A 223 7.55 40.88 -42.20
N GLU A 224 6.53 41.72 -42.29
CA GLU A 224 5.25 41.52 -41.55
C GLU A 224 4.54 40.24 -41.98
N LEU A 225 4.56 39.88 -43.28
CA LEU A 225 4.02 38.62 -43.77
C LEU A 225 4.80 37.44 -43.19
N GLN A 226 6.14 37.48 -43.21
CA GLN A 226 6.95 36.37 -42.66
C GLN A 226 6.82 36.27 -41.14
N GLN A 227 6.63 37.35 -40.42
CA GLN A 227 6.32 37.33 -39.00
C GLN A 227 4.99 36.60 -38.72
N SER A 228 3.93 36.93 -39.47
CA SER A 228 2.63 36.21 -39.29
C SER A 228 2.71 34.73 -39.63
N ILE A 229 3.48 34.34 -40.67
CA ILE A 229 3.70 32.93 -41.02
C ILE A 229 4.49 32.24 -39.92
N ALA A 230 5.51 32.88 -39.33
CA ALA A 230 6.29 32.31 -38.24
C ALA A 230 5.44 32.04 -36.99
N GLU A 231 4.54 32.99 -36.63
CA GLU A 231 3.59 32.80 -35.52
C GLU A 231 2.62 31.64 -35.72
N LEU A 232 2.07 31.54 -36.93
CA LEU A 232 1.22 30.41 -37.27
C LEU A 232 1.98 29.08 -37.18
N ALA A 233 3.24 29.05 -37.60
CA ALA A 233 4.07 27.84 -37.51
C ALA A 233 4.38 27.49 -36.05
N ASP A 234 4.67 28.47 -35.18
CA ASP A 234 4.86 28.27 -33.75
C ASP A 234 3.61 27.69 -33.08
N GLY A 235 2.43 28.25 -33.34
CA GLY A 235 1.16 27.68 -32.86
C GLY A 235 0.98 26.24 -33.27
N LYS A 236 1.28 25.87 -34.51
CA LYS A 236 1.15 24.50 -35.02
C LYS A 236 2.13 23.52 -34.34
N VAL A 237 3.27 23.96 -33.83
CA VAL A 237 4.20 23.11 -33.08
C VAL A 237 3.59 22.67 -31.72
N ARG A 238 2.76 23.51 -31.12
CA ARG A 238 2.17 23.21 -29.79
C ARG A 238 1.10 22.12 -29.82
N VAL A 239 0.41 21.95 -30.94
CA VAL A 239 -0.68 20.96 -31.08
C VAL A 239 -0.16 19.54 -30.80
N PRO A 240 0.87 19.00 -31.48
CA PRO A 240 1.35 17.66 -31.20
C PRO A 240 1.92 17.50 -29.78
N GLN A 241 2.41 18.57 -29.15
CA GLN A 241 2.87 18.52 -27.76
C GLN A 241 1.68 18.27 -26.80
N PHE A 242 0.56 18.98 -26.99
CA PHE A 242 -0.63 18.76 -26.16
C PHE A 242 -1.32 17.43 -26.47
N GLU A 243 -1.32 16.98 -27.72
CA GLU A 243 -1.80 15.66 -28.10
C GLU A 243 -0.98 14.54 -27.44
N GLU A 244 0.34 14.69 -27.31
CA GLU A 244 1.22 13.78 -26.58
C GLU A 244 0.89 13.74 -25.09
N LEU A 245 0.64 14.90 -24.45
CA LEU A 245 0.22 14.97 -23.05
C LEU A 245 -1.15 14.27 -22.82
N ILE A 246 -2.10 14.50 -23.71
CA ILE A 246 -3.41 13.84 -23.69
C ILE A 246 -3.20 12.32 -23.75
N LEU A 247 -2.41 11.83 -24.71
CA LEU A 247 -2.10 10.41 -24.83
C LEU A 247 -1.45 9.85 -23.56
N THR A 248 -0.57 10.61 -22.93
CA THR A 248 0.12 10.22 -21.70
C THR A 248 -0.88 10.06 -20.54
N TYR A 249 -1.76 11.03 -20.31
CA TYR A 249 -2.74 10.96 -19.23
C TYR A 249 -3.83 9.91 -19.50
N GLN A 250 -4.30 9.77 -20.73
CA GLN A 250 -5.23 8.70 -21.11
C GLN A 250 -4.61 7.32 -20.84
N THR A 251 -3.34 7.12 -21.24
CA THR A 251 -2.62 5.87 -20.97
C THR A 251 -2.47 5.61 -19.47
N SER A 252 -2.14 6.64 -18.69
CA SER A 252 -2.07 6.54 -17.23
C SER A 252 -3.40 6.10 -16.62
N LEU A 253 -4.51 6.74 -17.00
CA LEU A 253 -5.85 6.36 -16.52
C LEU A 253 -6.22 4.93 -16.89
N LEU A 254 -5.92 4.48 -18.11
CA LEU A 254 -6.17 3.11 -18.55
C LEU A 254 -5.36 2.09 -17.74
N VAL A 255 -4.09 2.39 -17.43
CA VAL A 255 -3.24 1.55 -16.57
C VAL A 255 -3.80 1.50 -15.15
N LEU A 256 -4.09 2.67 -14.57
CA LEU A 256 -4.60 2.77 -13.19
C LEU A 256 -5.94 2.06 -13.01
N THR A 257 -6.78 2.03 -14.06
CA THR A 257 -8.09 1.36 -14.04
C THR A 257 -8.05 -0.07 -14.55
N GLY A 258 -6.88 -0.65 -14.80
CA GLY A 258 -6.75 -2.04 -15.25
C GLY A 258 -7.49 -2.33 -16.56
N ALA A 259 -7.48 -1.38 -17.50
CA ALA A 259 -8.22 -1.49 -18.74
C ALA A 259 -7.72 -2.63 -19.62
N ASP A 260 -8.64 -3.21 -20.42
CA ASP A 260 -8.28 -4.20 -21.44
C ASP A 260 -7.29 -3.61 -22.46
N PRO A 261 -6.29 -4.37 -22.93
CA PRO A 261 -5.31 -3.91 -23.92
C PRO A 261 -5.91 -3.27 -25.19
N ILE A 262 -7.12 -3.66 -25.59
CA ILE A 262 -7.81 -3.07 -26.74
C ILE A 262 -8.18 -1.59 -26.49
N ALA A 263 -8.50 -1.21 -25.24
CA ALA A 263 -8.86 0.16 -24.88
C ALA A 263 -7.70 1.15 -25.14
N PHE A 264 -6.44 0.69 -25.04
CA PHE A 264 -5.25 1.53 -25.33
C PHE A 264 -5.17 1.99 -26.80
N TRP A 265 -5.89 1.33 -27.72
CA TRP A 265 -5.93 1.68 -29.13
C TRP A 265 -7.22 2.41 -29.52
N LYS A 266 -8.36 2.09 -28.88
CA LYS A 266 -9.66 2.68 -29.23
C LYS A 266 -9.94 4.00 -28.54
N ARG A 267 -9.59 4.11 -27.26
CA ARG A 267 -9.74 5.32 -26.43
C ARG A 267 -11.13 5.97 -26.44
N ASP A 268 -12.17 5.16 -26.72
CA ASP A 268 -13.56 5.63 -26.90
C ASP A 268 -14.20 6.17 -25.61
N GLU A 269 -13.55 5.97 -24.45
CA GLU A 269 -14.04 6.39 -23.13
C GLU A 269 -13.72 7.84 -22.79
N PHE A 270 -12.87 8.51 -23.59
CA PHE A 270 -12.37 9.85 -23.27
C PHE A 270 -13.12 10.91 -24.08
N SER A 271 -13.48 12.02 -23.38
CA SER A 271 -14.05 13.20 -24.03
C SER A 271 -12.94 14.18 -24.40
N ASP A 272 -13.04 14.74 -25.58
CA ASP A 272 -12.18 15.83 -26.04
C ASP A 272 -12.79 17.23 -25.76
N ASP A 273 -13.90 17.28 -25.00
CA ASP A 273 -14.58 18.53 -24.69
C ASP A 273 -13.81 19.31 -23.59
N PRO A 274 -13.38 20.55 -23.86
CA PRO A 274 -12.72 21.38 -22.87
C PRO A 274 -13.69 21.74 -21.73
N ARG A 275 -13.23 21.65 -20.48
CA ARG A 275 -14.00 22.00 -19.28
C ARG A 275 -13.12 22.79 -18.33
N GLU A 276 -13.67 23.80 -17.69
CA GLU A 276 -12.93 24.54 -16.67
C GLU A 276 -12.54 23.63 -15.50
N LEU A 277 -11.26 23.72 -15.08
CA LEU A 277 -10.78 23.00 -13.92
C LEU A 277 -11.46 23.55 -12.64
N PRO A 278 -11.96 22.70 -11.74
CA PRO A 278 -12.58 23.16 -10.51
C PRO A 278 -11.57 23.84 -9.58
N ALA A 279 -12.08 24.68 -8.69
CA ALA A 279 -11.28 25.09 -7.54
C ALA A 279 -11.11 23.88 -6.60
N PRO A 280 -9.94 23.70 -5.97
CA PRO A 280 -9.78 22.66 -4.96
C PRO A 280 -10.75 22.88 -3.79
N PRO A 281 -11.20 21.82 -3.12
CA PRO A 281 -11.98 21.95 -1.89
C PRO A 281 -11.21 22.76 -0.85
N SER A 282 -11.90 23.68 -0.18
CA SER A 282 -11.28 24.46 0.90
C SER A 282 -11.02 23.56 2.10
N VAL A 283 -9.76 23.50 2.52
CA VAL A 283 -9.35 22.82 3.75
C VAL A 283 -9.00 23.92 4.76
N GLU A 284 -9.69 23.93 5.91
CA GLU A 284 -9.33 24.82 7.01
C GLU A 284 -8.02 24.32 7.64
N LEU A 285 -6.91 24.85 7.20
CA LEU A 285 -5.55 24.39 7.54
C LEU A 285 -5.21 24.59 9.03
N ASP A 286 -5.85 25.56 9.66
CA ASP A 286 -5.65 25.88 11.10
C ASP A 286 -6.16 24.78 12.05
N LEU A 287 -6.89 23.78 11.52
CA LEU A 287 -7.61 22.77 12.29
C LEU A 287 -7.05 21.34 12.13
N ILE A 288 -5.83 21.18 11.58
CA ILE A 288 -5.25 19.85 11.37
C ILE A 288 -4.52 19.40 12.65
N PRO A 289 -5.10 18.50 13.47
CA PRO A 289 -4.43 18.03 14.69
C PRO A 289 -3.28 17.08 14.33
N ALA A 290 -2.18 17.15 15.08
CA ALA A 290 -1.05 16.21 14.94
C ALA A 290 -1.48 14.74 15.11
N SER A 291 -2.59 14.48 15.82
CA SER A 291 -3.19 13.15 15.97
C SER A 291 -3.68 12.53 14.66
N LEU A 292 -3.92 13.32 13.60
CA LEU A 292 -4.24 12.76 12.26
C LEU A 292 -3.06 11.98 11.68
N LEU A 293 -1.82 12.38 11.99
CA LEU A 293 -0.65 11.63 11.57
C LEU A 293 -0.63 10.22 12.17
N GLU A 294 -1.12 10.05 13.39
CA GLU A 294 -1.20 8.73 14.03
C GLU A 294 -2.18 7.78 13.34
N ARG A 295 -3.08 8.30 12.50
CA ARG A 295 -4.04 7.52 11.72
C ARG A 295 -3.52 7.16 10.31
N ARG A 296 -2.36 7.66 9.91
CA ARG A 296 -1.80 7.34 8.59
C ARG A 296 -1.48 5.84 8.48
N PRO A 297 -1.92 5.19 7.41
CA PRO A 297 -1.75 3.74 7.27
C PRO A 297 -0.27 3.34 7.11
N ASP A 298 0.60 4.17 6.56
CA ASP A 298 2.04 3.91 6.46
C ASP A 298 2.72 3.91 7.84
N ILE A 299 2.34 4.83 8.74
CA ILE A 299 2.84 4.86 10.12
C ILE A 299 2.36 3.63 10.88
N LEU A 300 1.08 3.26 10.76
CA LEU A 300 0.52 2.08 11.40
C LEU A 300 1.14 0.79 10.88
N SER A 301 1.46 0.73 9.57
CA SER A 301 2.18 -0.38 8.97
C SER A 301 3.58 -0.54 9.57
N ALA A 302 4.34 0.55 9.68
CA ALA A 302 5.68 0.56 10.25
C ALA A 302 5.65 0.24 11.76
N GLU A 303 4.64 0.72 12.51
CA GLU A 303 4.45 0.40 13.92
C GLU A 303 4.19 -1.10 14.14
N SER A 304 3.27 -1.69 13.35
CA SER A 304 2.98 -3.12 13.44
C SER A 304 4.19 -3.97 13.02
N ALA A 305 4.94 -3.55 12.00
CA ALA A 305 6.21 -4.21 11.65
C ALA A 305 7.22 -4.16 12.81
N LEU A 306 7.31 -3.04 13.51
CA LEU A 306 8.15 -2.90 14.71
C LEU A 306 7.68 -3.85 15.83
N LYS A 307 6.38 -3.89 16.15
CA LYS A 307 5.80 -4.81 17.15
C LYS A 307 6.13 -6.27 16.83
N ALA A 308 6.00 -6.69 15.58
CA ALA A 308 6.37 -8.04 15.15
C ALA A 308 7.82 -8.40 15.46
N THR A 309 8.75 -7.43 15.48
CA THR A 309 10.13 -7.67 15.85
C THR A 309 10.34 -7.84 17.35
N TYR A 310 9.54 -7.20 18.21
CA TYR A 310 9.56 -7.42 19.66
C TYR A 310 9.16 -8.86 19.98
N GLU A 311 8.09 -9.37 19.38
CA GLU A 311 7.68 -10.77 19.52
C GLU A 311 8.74 -11.73 19.00
N SER A 312 9.39 -11.39 17.88
CA SER A 312 10.48 -12.20 17.33
C SER A 312 11.71 -12.29 18.25
N ILE A 313 11.94 -11.29 19.13
CA ILE A 313 12.97 -11.39 20.19
C ILE A 313 12.54 -12.43 21.23
N GLY A 314 11.26 -12.47 21.61
CA GLY A 314 10.71 -13.50 22.50
C GLY A 314 10.98 -14.91 21.97
N VAL A 315 10.64 -15.14 20.69
CA VAL A 315 10.92 -16.41 19.99
C VAL A 315 12.42 -16.76 20.06
N ALA A 316 13.31 -15.80 19.75
CA ALA A 316 14.76 -16.02 19.77
C ALA A 316 15.29 -16.35 21.17
N LYS A 317 14.75 -15.73 22.22
CA LYS A 317 15.08 -16.01 23.62
C LYS A 317 14.55 -17.36 24.07
N ALA A 318 13.29 -17.72 23.69
CA ALA A 318 12.66 -18.99 24.03
C ALA A 318 13.43 -20.19 23.42
N GLN A 319 13.97 -20.06 22.22
CA GLN A 319 14.79 -21.09 21.56
C GLN A 319 16.12 -21.44 22.27
N ARG A 320 16.50 -20.69 23.30
CA ARG A 320 17.61 -21.00 24.17
C ARG A 320 17.26 -22.09 25.19
N TRP A 321 15.98 -22.23 25.50
CA TRP A 321 15.48 -23.13 26.51
C TRP A 321 15.06 -24.48 25.91
N PRO A 322 15.06 -25.58 26.68
CA PRO A 322 14.57 -26.84 26.19
C PRO A 322 13.10 -26.80 25.84
N THR A 323 12.71 -27.47 24.76
CA THR A 323 11.32 -27.71 24.37
C THR A 323 10.81 -29.03 24.97
N LEU A 324 9.57 -29.03 25.45
CA LEU A 324 8.87 -30.20 25.94
C LEU A 324 7.86 -30.66 24.89
N SER A 325 8.11 -31.81 24.28
CA SER A 325 7.21 -32.43 23.30
C SER A 325 6.48 -33.63 23.94
N LEU A 326 5.18 -33.71 23.72
CA LEU A 326 4.35 -34.83 24.08
C LEU A 326 4.01 -35.63 22.83
N GLY A 327 4.19 -36.94 22.87
CA GLY A 327 3.87 -37.84 21.77
C GLY A 327 3.01 -39.02 22.19
N ALA A 328 2.10 -39.43 21.33
CA ALA A 328 1.37 -40.69 21.48
C ALA A 328 1.32 -41.40 20.13
N LEU A 329 1.46 -42.70 20.16
CA LEU A 329 1.36 -43.59 19.01
C LEU A 329 0.34 -44.70 19.33
N LEU A 330 -0.56 -44.95 18.39
CA LEU A 330 -1.46 -46.09 18.42
C LEU A 330 -1.46 -46.73 17.03
N GLY A 331 -1.13 -48.01 16.96
CA GLY A 331 -1.00 -48.67 15.66
C GLY A 331 -0.92 -50.18 15.72
N THR A 332 -0.40 -50.74 14.62
CA THR A 332 -0.12 -52.16 14.44
C THR A 332 1.27 -52.33 13.83
N SER A 333 1.98 -53.40 14.25
CA SER A 333 3.28 -53.76 13.70
C SER A 333 3.36 -55.30 13.61
N ALA A 334 3.81 -55.80 12.46
CA ALA A 334 3.93 -57.26 12.21
C ALA A 334 5.12 -57.56 11.28
N LEU A 335 5.62 -58.80 11.34
CA LEU A 335 6.69 -59.28 10.44
C LEU A 335 6.13 -59.79 9.11
N GLU A 336 4.87 -60.20 9.07
CA GLU A 336 4.14 -60.57 7.86
C GLU A 336 2.98 -59.60 7.62
N PHE A 337 2.77 -59.23 6.37
CA PHE A 337 1.71 -58.27 6.01
C PHE A 337 0.30 -58.79 6.41
N GLY A 338 0.09 -60.11 6.31
CA GLY A 338 -1.18 -60.77 6.71
C GLY A 338 -1.52 -60.64 8.19
N ASP A 339 -0.54 -60.45 9.05
CA ASP A 339 -0.70 -60.34 10.48
C ASP A 339 -0.92 -58.91 10.99
N LEU A 340 -0.74 -57.93 10.12
CA LEU A 340 -0.77 -56.50 10.48
C LEU A 340 -2.08 -56.10 11.17
N PHE A 341 -3.20 -56.67 10.80
CA PHE A 341 -4.51 -56.35 11.35
C PHE A 341 -5.05 -57.39 12.37
N THR A 342 -4.20 -58.26 12.88
CA THR A 342 -4.56 -59.21 13.90
C THR A 342 -4.43 -58.63 15.32
N GLY A 343 -5.10 -59.21 16.30
CA GLY A 343 -5.05 -58.73 17.68
C GLY A 343 -3.65 -58.61 18.30
N PRO A 344 -2.72 -59.59 18.05
CA PRO A 344 -1.35 -59.58 18.57
C PRO A 344 -0.46 -58.46 18.00
N SER A 345 -0.80 -57.84 16.85
CA SER A 345 0.00 -56.82 16.21
C SER A 345 -0.16 -55.39 16.80
N LYS A 346 -1.14 -55.20 17.70
CA LYS A 346 -1.44 -53.91 18.32
C LYS A 346 -0.28 -53.36 19.12
N THR A 347 0.09 -52.13 18.87
CA THR A 347 1.13 -51.39 19.59
C THR A 347 0.64 -49.99 19.98
N TRP A 348 1.13 -49.49 21.09
CA TRP A 348 0.88 -48.14 21.53
C TRP A 348 2.07 -47.63 22.35
N SER A 349 2.31 -46.33 22.30
CA SER A 349 3.23 -45.66 23.20
C SER A 349 2.74 -44.25 23.52
N VAL A 350 3.08 -43.75 24.69
CA VAL A 350 2.90 -42.37 25.11
C VAL A 350 4.20 -41.96 25.76
N GLY A 351 4.71 -40.79 25.34
CA GLY A 351 5.98 -40.30 25.81
C GLY A 351 6.02 -38.78 25.94
N ALA A 352 6.96 -38.30 26.72
CA ALA A 352 7.33 -36.89 26.78
C ALA A 352 8.83 -36.82 26.55
N GLU A 353 9.25 -35.87 25.73
CA GLU A 353 10.63 -35.64 25.37
C GLU A 353 11.00 -34.21 25.71
N LEU A 354 12.12 -33.99 26.42
CA LEU A 354 12.70 -32.70 26.73
C LEU A 354 14.03 -32.55 25.97
N THR A 355 14.01 -31.67 24.95
CA THR A 355 15.19 -31.50 24.08
C THR A 355 15.64 -30.05 24.08
N GLY A 356 16.91 -29.78 24.29
CA GLY A 356 17.48 -28.44 24.25
C GLY A 356 18.98 -28.40 24.25
N PRO A 357 19.60 -27.27 23.88
CA PRO A 357 21.07 -27.13 23.89
C PRO A 357 21.59 -26.97 25.31
N ILE A 358 22.62 -27.75 25.67
CA ILE A 358 23.39 -27.53 26.89
C ILE A 358 24.57 -26.60 26.61
N PHE A 359 25.22 -26.77 25.46
CA PHE A 359 26.31 -25.93 25.00
C PHE A 359 26.28 -25.80 23.47
N ASP A 360 26.18 -24.57 22.96
CA ASP A 360 25.90 -24.29 21.55
C ASP A 360 26.94 -23.35 20.89
N PHE A 361 28.08 -23.13 21.55
CA PHE A 361 29.15 -22.27 21.05
C PHE A 361 28.68 -20.84 20.66
N GLY A 362 27.65 -20.33 21.32
CA GLY A 362 27.13 -18.98 21.13
C GLY A 362 26.08 -18.83 20.05
N ARG A 363 25.53 -19.93 19.48
CA ARG A 363 24.42 -19.85 18.48
C ARG A 363 23.24 -19.12 19.02
N SER A 364 22.72 -19.48 20.19
CA SER A 364 21.57 -18.84 20.82
C SER A 364 21.84 -17.36 21.11
N LYS A 365 23.04 -17.04 21.62
CA LYS A 365 23.44 -15.64 21.86
C LYS A 365 23.38 -14.81 20.57
N ASN A 366 24.01 -15.31 19.50
CA ASN A 366 24.06 -14.56 18.22
C ASN A 366 22.67 -14.48 17.55
N ARG A 367 21.78 -15.46 17.74
CA ARG A 367 20.38 -15.39 17.28
C ARG A 367 19.61 -14.27 17.98
N ILE A 368 19.76 -14.14 19.30
CA ILE A 368 19.16 -13.04 20.07
C ILE A 368 19.71 -11.70 19.60
N LEU A 369 21.03 -11.55 19.49
CA LEU A 369 21.65 -10.32 19.00
C LEU A 369 21.16 -9.94 17.59
N ALA A 370 20.95 -10.93 16.71
CA ALA A 370 20.39 -10.68 15.38
C ALA A 370 18.93 -10.21 15.44
N ALA A 371 18.13 -10.77 16.36
CA ALA A 371 16.74 -10.33 16.56
C ALA A 371 16.68 -8.90 17.14
N GLU A 372 17.53 -8.58 18.11
CA GLU A 372 17.66 -7.25 18.69
C GLU A 372 18.13 -6.21 17.64
N ALA A 373 19.05 -6.57 16.76
CA ALA A 373 19.49 -5.69 15.67
C ALA A 373 18.35 -5.43 14.65
N ARG A 374 17.53 -6.44 14.32
CA ARG A 374 16.34 -6.26 13.46
C ARG A 374 15.28 -5.36 14.13
N GLN A 375 15.10 -5.48 15.44
CA GLN A 375 14.21 -4.59 16.18
C GLN A 375 14.73 -3.15 16.12
N GLN A 376 16.03 -2.94 16.26
CA GLN A 376 16.63 -1.61 16.15
C GLN A 376 16.50 -1.04 14.72
N GLU A 377 16.62 -1.86 13.68
CA GLU A 377 16.36 -1.49 12.29
C GLU A 377 14.88 -1.05 12.11
N ALA A 378 13.92 -1.87 12.57
CA ALA A 378 12.51 -1.55 12.49
C ALA A 378 12.13 -0.28 13.28
N PHE A 379 12.79 -0.03 14.42
CA PHE A 379 12.65 1.22 15.18
C PHE A 379 13.06 2.43 14.33
N TRP A 380 14.19 2.37 13.63
CA TRP A 380 14.60 3.49 12.77
C TRP A 380 13.71 3.66 11.54
N ILE A 381 13.21 2.57 10.97
CA ILE A 381 12.21 2.63 9.89
C ILE A 381 10.97 3.38 10.38
N TYR A 382 10.40 2.97 11.53
CA TYR A 382 9.24 3.65 12.13
C TYR A 382 9.51 5.14 12.36
N GLN A 383 10.64 5.49 12.97
CA GLN A 383 11.01 6.88 13.24
C GLN A 383 11.15 7.72 11.97
N ASN A 384 11.72 7.14 10.90
CA ASN A 384 11.86 7.83 9.62
C ASN A 384 10.49 8.01 8.94
N THR A 385 9.64 6.97 8.92
CA THR A 385 8.27 7.07 8.38
C THR A 385 7.48 8.20 9.06
N VAL A 386 7.58 8.32 10.40
CA VAL A 386 6.92 9.41 11.13
C VAL A 386 7.48 10.78 10.72
N ARG A 387 8.81 10.92 10.56
CA ARG A 387 9.42 12.20 10.15
C ARG A 387 9.07 12.56 8.71
N GLU A 388 9.07 11.58 7.80
CA GLU A 388 8.69 11.76 6.41
C GLU A 388 7.23 12.20 6.30
N ALA A 389 6.32 11.52 7.01
CA ALA A 389 4.92 11.88 7.05
C ALA A 389 4.67 13.31 7.54
N PHE A 390 5.41 13.72 8.58
CA PHE A 390 5.35 15.09 9.08
C PHE A 390 5.89 16.10 8.05
N GLY A 391 7.00 15.78 7.39
CA GLY A 391 7.58 16.59 6.32
C GLY A 391 6.60 16.76 5.14
N GLU A 392 5.97 15.66 4.70
CA GLU A 392 4.99 15.66 3.60
C GLU A 392 3.79 16.57 3.90
N VAL A 393 3.22 16.49 5.11
CA VAL A 393 2.09 17.35 5.50
C VAL A 393 2.51 18.80 5.51
N SER A 394 3.65 19.13 6.14
CA SER A 394 4.17 20.48 6.21
C SER A 394 4.44 21.06 4.81
N GLU A 395 5.10 20.30 3.94
CA GLU A 395 5.38 20.69 2.56
C GLU A 395 4.08 20.88 1.77
N SER A 396 3.11 19.96 1.91
CA SER A 396 1.85 20.02 1.17
C SER A 396 1.02 21.24 1.54
N ILE A 397 0.97 21.62 2.82
CA ILE A 397 0.28 22.84 3.29
C ILE A 397 0.92 24.08 2.66
N LEU A 398 2.24 24.26 2.85
CA LEU A 398 2.95 25.43 2.34
C LEU A 398 2.92 25.50 0.81
N THR A 399 2.98 24.34 0.13
CA THR A 399 2.88 24.29 -1.32
C THR A 399 1.50 24.70 -1.81
N LEU A 400 0.43 24.27 -1.16
CA LEU A 400 -0.94 24.65 -1.54
C LEU A 400 -1.15 26.16 -1.40
N GLU A 401 -0.75 26.78 -0.29
CA GLU A 401 -0.81 28.24 -0.11
C GLU A 401 -0.07 28.97 -1.23
N GLN A 402 1.17 28.56 -1.53
CA GLN A 402 1.95 29.19 -2.60
C GLN A 402 1.31 29.01 -3.99
N ARG A 403 0.62 27.88 -4.25
CA ARG A 403 -0.08 27.64 -5.52
C ARG A 403 -1.35 28.48 -5.64
N GLU A 404 -2.04 28.74 -4.55
CA GLU A 404 -3.19 29.66 -4.52
C GLU A 404 -2.75 31.09 -4.86
N ASP A 405 -1.70 31.58 -4.21
CA ASP A 405 -1.13 32.91 -4.50
C ASP A 405 -0.65 33.00 -5.96
N LEU A 406 -0.03 31.95 -6.48
CA LEU A 406 0.45 31.90 -7.87
C LEU A 406 -0.72 31.97 -8.86
N VAL A 407 -1.81 31.23 -8.63
CA VAL A 407 -2.99 31.28 -9.51
C VAL A 407 -3.59 32.68 -9.50
N ALA A 408 -3.77 33.32 -8.34
CA ALA A 408 -4.27 34.70 -8.25
C ALA A 408 -3.35 35.69 -8.99
N ALA A 409 -2.04 35.53 -8.91
CA ALA A 409 -1.08 36.35 -9.65
C ALA A 409 -1.17 36.12 -11.18
N ARG A 410 -1.34 34.86 -11.63
CA ARG A 410 -1.52 34.51 -13.05
C ARG A 410 -2.84 35.02 -13.63
N GLU A 411 -3.92 35.01 -12.86
CA GLU A 411 -5.21 35.61 -13.28
C GLU A 411 -5.08 37.13 -13.49
N ASN A 412 -4.36 37.83 -12.61
CA ASN A 412 -4.06 39.22 -12.79
C ASN A 412 -3.14 39.47 -14.01
N GLN A 413 -2.16 38.60 -14.24
CA GLN A 413 -1.29 38.67 -15.43
C GLN A 413 -2.12 38.50 -16.71
N LEU A 414 -2.99 37.48 -16.78
CA LEU A 414 -3.87 37.23 -17.92
C LEU A 414 -4.78 38.44 -18.17
N LYS A 415 -5.41 38.98 -17.15
CA LYS A 415 -6.26 40.16 -17.26
C LYS A 415 -5.49 41.38 -17.86
N ALA A 416 -4.25 41.57 -17.44
CA ALA A 416 -3.42 42.68 -17.96
C ALA A 416 -2.96 42.43 -19.40
N SER A 417 -2.52 41.21 -19.74
CA SER A 417 -2.07 40.85 -21.09
C SER A 417 -3.23 40.83 -22.11
N SER A 418 -4.40 40.35 -21.72
CA SER A 418 -5.58 40.40 -22.58
C SER A 418 -6.00 41.85 -22.88
N ARG A 419 -5.95 42.74 -21.85
CA ARG A 419 -6.21 44.18 -22.08
C ARG A 419 -5.14 44.84 -22.96
N LEU A 420 -3.88 44.46 -22.80
CA LEU A 420 -2.79 44.91 -23.68
C LEU A 420 -3.03 44.48 -25.12
N LEU A 421 -3.44 43.22 -25.34
CA LEU A 421 -3.78 42.71 -26.67
C LEU A 421 -4.92 43.47 -27.32
N ASP A 422 -6.01 43.76 -26.60
CA ASP A 422 -7.14 44.56 -27.10
C ASP A 422 -6.65 45.94 -27.59
N LEU A 423 -5.86 46.62 -26.75
CA LEU A 423 -5.36 47.97 -27.08
C LEU A 423 -4.34 47.97 -28.24
N ALA A 424 -3.44 46.96 -28.26
CA ALA A 424 -2.44 46.83 -29.34
C ALA A 424 -3.14 46.54 -30.68
N LYS A 425 -4.18 45.72 -30.67
CA LYS A 425 -5.00 45.44 -31.84
C LYS A 425 -5.72 46.69 -32.33
N GLU A 426 -6.39 47.45 -31.46
CA GLU A 426 -7.06 48.71 -31.80
C GLU A 426 -6.09 49.71 -32.42
N GLN A 427 -4.89 49.92 -31.81
CA GLN A 427 -3.88 50.83 -32.32
C GLN A 427 -3.32 50.39 -33.68
N TYR A 428 -3.12 49.08 -33.88
CA TYR A 428 -2.66 48.55 -35.16
C TYR A 428 -3.71 48.71 -36.25
N ASP A 429 -4.97 48.40 -35.95
CA ASP A 429 -6.08 48.55 -36.92
C ASP A 429 -6.32 49.99 -37.33
N GLU A 430 -6.05 50.96 -36.43
CA GLU A 430 -6.11 52.40 -36.70
C GLU A 430 -4.81 52.98 -37.34
N GLY A 431 -3.75 52.17 -37.44
CA GLY A 431 -2.47 52.54 -38.02
C GLY A 431 -1.57 53.39 -37.12
N PHE A 432 -1.77 53.37 -35.80
CA PHE A 432 -0.98 54.10 -34.82
C PHE A 432 0.22 53.29 -34.25
N SER A 433 0.25 51.96 -34.45
CA SER A 433 1.34 51.11 -34.02
C SER A 433 1.78 50.15 -35.13
N GLU A 434 2.99 49.59 -34.97
CA GLU A 434 3.54 48.60 -35.88
C GLU A 434 2.92 47.20 -35.63
N TYR A 435 2.97 46.33 -36.64
CA TYR A 435 2.46 44.96 -36.53
C TYR A 435 3.14 44.14 -35.42
N ILE A 436 4.42 44.42 -35.16
CA ILE A 436 5.19 43.74 -34.13
C ILE A 436 4.66 43.99 -32.73
N ASP A 437 4.13 45.18 -32.44
CA ASP A 437 3.55 45.52 -31.13
C ASP A 437 2.28 44.67 -30.86
N TYR A 438 1.44 44.48 -31.89
CA TYR A 438 0.30 43.60 -31.83
C TYR A 438 0.72 42.15 -31.62
N LEU A 439 1.72 41.64 -32.37
CA LEU A 439 2.21 40.27 -32.22
C LEU A 439 2.77 39.98 -30.82
N ASP A 440 3.54 40.92 -30.26
CA ASP A 440 4.11 40.76 -28.93
C ASP A 440 3.01 40.72 -27.85
N ALA A 441 1.94 41.52 -27.99
CA ALA A 441 0.80 41.49 -27.10
C ALA A 441 0.01 40.18 -27.23
N GLU A 442 -0.16 39.63 -28.44
CA GLU A 442 -0.81 38.36 -28.72
C GLU A 442 -0.05 37.20 -28.11
N ARG A 443 1.26 37.13 -28.29
CA ARG A 443 2.14 36.14 -27.67
C ARG A 443 2.03 36.14 -26.15
N GLN A 444 2.07 37.37 -25.55
CA GLN A 444 1.98 37.52 -24.10
C GLN A 444 0.63 37.05 -23.55
N SER A 445 -0.49 37.32 -24.26
CA SER A 445 -1.81 36.87 -23.85
C SER A 445 -1.93 35.36 -23.95
N PHE A 446 -1.54 34.75 -25.06
CA PHE A 446 -1.57 33.30 -25.25
C PHE A 446 -0.72 32.57 -24.25
N GLU A 447 0.50 33.02 -23.97
CA GLU A 447 1.36 32.40 -22.96
C GLU A 447 0.81 32.57 -21.55
N ALA A 448 0.15 33.70 -21.25
CA ALA A 448 -0.50 33.91 -19.96
C ALA A 448 -1.71 32.94 -19.76
N GLU A 449 -2.47 32.66 -20.80
CA GLU A 449 -3.58 31.68 -20.76
C GLU A 449 -3.07 30.26 -20.52
N LEU A 450 -2.05 29.82 -21.27
CA LEU A 450 -1.46 28.49 -21.10
C LEU A 450 -0.86 28.30 -19.70
N THR A 451 -0.12 29.32 -19.21
CA THR A 451 0.52 29.23 -17.88
C THR A 451 -0.50 29.31 -16.73
N LEU A 452 -1.64 29.96 -16.93
CA LEU A 452 -2.75 29.93 -15.96
C LEU A 452 -3.36 28.55 -15.86
N GLU A 453 -3.66 27.89 -17.00
CA GLU A 453 -4.17 26.52 -17.02
C GLU A 453 -3.21 25.55 -16.32
N GLU A 454 -1.91 25.63 -16.60
CA GLU A 454 -0.91 24.83 -15.91
C GLU A 454 -0.86 25.12 -14.40
N SER A 455 -0.99 26.38 -14.00
CA SER A 455 -0.99 26.78 -12.58
C SER A 455 -2.22 26.28 -11.85
N ARG A 456 -3.39 26.23 -12.50
CA ARG A 456 -4.63 25.64 -11.96
C ARG A 456 -4.48 24.16 -11.74
N LEU A 457 -3.91 23.42 -12.71
CA LEU A 457 -3.61 21.98 -12.54
C LEU A 457 -2.64 21.74 -11.37
N ARG A 458 -1.59 22.53 -11.26
CA ARG A 458 -0.60 22.41 -10.17
C ARG A 458 -1.21 22.72 -8.81
N ARG A 459 -2.17 23.64 -8.71
CA ARG A 459 -2.93 23.91 -7.49
C ARG A 459 -3.81 22.71 -7.11
N LEU A 460 -4.53 22.12 -8.06
CA LEU A 460 -5.32 20.91 -7.83
C LEU A 460 -4.43 19.75 -7.36
N SER A 461 -3.29 19.53 -8.02
CA SER A 461 -2.34 18.48 -7.63
C SER A 461 -1.78 18.71 -6.21
N ALA A 462 -1.54 19.96 -5.81
CA ALA A 462 -1.11 20.29 -4.45
C ALA A 462 -2.19 19.94 -3.40
N ALA A 463 -3.46 20.25 -3.69
CA ALA A 463 -4.58 19.86 -2.82
C ALA A 463 -4.74 18.34 -2.70
N VAL A 464 -4.62 17.61 -3.82
CA VAL A 464 -4.64 16.14 -3.84
C VAL A 464 -3.52 15.56 -2.96
N ASN A 465 -2.30 16.10 -3.09
CA ASN A 465 -1.16 15.68 -2.27
C ASN A 465 -1.37 15.98 -0.79
N LEU A 466 -2.03 17.07 -0.44
CA LEU A 466 -2.41 17.37 0.94
C LEU A 466 -3.39 16.32 1.50
N PHE A 467 -4.47 15.97 0.78
CA PHE A 467 -5.39 14.92 1.20
C PHE A 467 -4.70 13.57 1.37
N LYS A 468 -3.78 13.23 0.45
CA LYS A 468 -2.93 12.04 0.56
C LYS A 468 -2.06 12.09 1.80
N ALA A 469 -1.38 13.19 2.06
CA ALA A 469 -0.48 13.38 3.20
C ALA A 469 -1.22 13.35 4.55
N LEU A 470 -2.48 13.80 4.59
CA LEU A 470 -3.37 13.70 5.76
C LEU A 470 -3.88 12.27 6.02
N GLY A 471 -3.49 11.30 5.19
CA GLY A 471 -3.92 9.91 5.33
C GLY A 471 -5.39 9.70 4.92
N GLY A 472 -5.87 10.42 3.90
CA GLY A 472 -7.20 10.22 3.33
C GLY A 472 -7.37 8.85 2.66
N GLY A 473 -8.58 8.57 2.21
CA GLY A 473 -8.87 7.35 1.44
C GLY A 473 -9.18 6.09 2.27
N TRP A 474 -9.32 6.19 3.62
CA TRP A 474 -9.72 5.08 4.48
C TRP A 474 -10.36 5.56 5.79
N THR A 475 -11.06 4.66 6.49
CA THR A 475 -11.86 4.97 7.71
C THR A 475 -11.03 5.19 8.97
N GLY A 476 -9.73 4.86 8.97
CA GLY A 476 -8.87 4.86 10.16
C GLY A 476 -8.99 3.59 11.02
N ALA A 477 -9.78 2.61 10.60
CA ALA A 477 -9.92 1.32 11.26
C ALA A 477 -9.85 0.18 10.24
N LEU A 478 -9.21 -0.93 10.62
CA LEU A 478 -9.26 -2.17 9.83
C LEU A 478 -10.63 -2.80 10.00
N ASP A 479 -11.19 -3.32 8.92
CA ASP A 479 -12.37 -4.18 8.99
C ASP A 479 -12.05 -5.43 9.82
N ALA A 480 -12.92 -5.78 10.77
CA ALA A 480 -12.74 -6.96 11.62
C ALA A 480 -12.57 -8.25 10.79
N SER A 481 -13.23 -8.35 9.64
CA SER A 481 -13.06 -9.44 8.68
C SER A 481 -11.61 -9.55 8.14
N ALA A 482 -10.82 -8.49 8.19
CA ALA A 482 -9.42 -8.52 7.82
C ALA A 482 -8.56 -9.40 8.75
N LEU A 483 -9.01 -9.63 9.98
CA LEU A 483 -8.32 -10.43 11.00
C LEU A 483 -8.87 -11.85 11.17
N GLU A 484 -10.02 -12.16 10.57
CA GLU A 484 -10.61 -13.51 10.67
C GLU A 484 -9.79 -14.52 9.85
N PRO A 485 -9.61 -15.76 10.37
CA PRO A 485 -8.99 -16.82 9.60
C PRO A 485 -9.78 -17.06 8.31
N PHE A 486 -9.07 -17.31 7.21
CA PHE A 486 -9.71 -17.66 5.94
C PHE A 486 -10.47 -18.99 6.09
N GLU A 487 -11.79 -18.94 6.01
CA GLU A 487 -12.56 -20.16 5.75
C GLU A 487 -12.34 -20.53 4.28
N PRO A 488 -11.79 -21.72 3.96
CA PRO A 488 -11.67 -22.14 2.58
C PRO A 488 -13.09 -22.14 1.98
N VAL A 489 -13.25 -21.36 0.90
CA VAL A 489 -14.45 -21.50 0.05
C VAL A 489 -14.50 -22.96 -0.36
N GLY A 490 -15.51 -23.70 0.12
CA GLY A 490 -15.70 -25.07 -0.27
C GLY A 490 -15.74 -25.14 -1.80
N ASP A 491 -15.02 -26.13 -2.36
CA ASP A 491 -15.06 -26.45 -3.78
C ASP A 491 -16.52 -26.75 -4.19
N GLU A 492 -17.29 -25.70 -4.48
CA GLU A 492 -18.60 -25.78 -5.12
C GLU A 492 -18.42 -25.71 -6.64
N ASP A 493 -17.61 -26.57 -7.23
CA ASP A 493 -17.67 -26.83 -8.66
C ASP A 493 -16.98 -28.17 -8.99
N ASP A 494 -17.63 -29.28 -8.59
CA ASP A 494 -17.51 -30.58 -9.25
C ASP A 494 -18.86 -31.29 -9.18
N GLN A 495 -19.80 -30.84 -10.05
CA GLN A 495 -20.93 -31.65 -10.51
C GLN A 495 -21.07 -31.59 -12.02
#